data_94c1d3e961f1b96b0fb06e537e78ef05
#
_entry.id   94c1d3e961f1b96b0fb06e537e78ef05
#
_cell.length_a   1.000
_cell.length_b   1.000
_cell.length_c   1.000
_cell.angle_alpha   90.00
_cell.angle_beta   90.00
_cell.angle_gamma   90.00
#
_symmetry.space_group_name_H-M   'P 1'
#
loop_
_entity.id
_entity.type
_entity.pdbx_description
1 polymer ?
#
loop_
_entity_poly.entity_id
_entity_poly.type
_entity_poly.pdbx_seq_one_letter_code
_entity_poly.pdbx_strand_id
1 'polypeptide(L)'
;MANAKRLLIAGSILIIGGCATIQRAPAATDAPACCTRDAFRDVLADAGRYRNPGISTRQFTHREFWTVVDGSIKAPSARVAIIGQSLLGRDINAVTFGDGPTRVLLWSQMHGDESTATMALADIFRFLSEAIESPLRQRLLRELTLVFVPMLNPDGAEVFQRQNAAGIDVNRDARRLATPEARALKALRDAVQPRFGFNLHDQNARTRAGENGVPSGIALLPPAYDEGKSYNEVRQRARLVAATLATAFAYAIPGRVAKYDDEYNPRAFGDLMQHWGTSTVLIESGALPDDPEKQRLRALNFAGILLALDAIATGGYEEADASAYERLPFNEGGAFDLLVRGGHLVLPGKPPMQADVAINYDDAVARTGGRLREVGDLADVVAIDTIEAGGLYLHLGPGAMSITPAGLMLQLGAFADIAVRRDPDPASELLRRIAEPPAQR
;
A
#
# COMPACT_ATOMS: atom_id res chain seq x y z
N MET A 1 -56.52 34.62 61.79
CA MET A 1 -57.56 34.01 62.65
C MET A 1 -57.68 32.55 62.18
N ALA A 2 -57.45 31.63 63.11
CA ALA A 2 -57.99 30.28 63.28
C ALA A 2 -57.70 29.32 62.17
N ASN A 3 -57.34 28.14 62.38
CA ASN A 3 -57.06 27.24 63.46
C ASN A 3 -56.65 25.90 62.91
N ALA A 4 -55.76 25.27 63.58
CA ALA A 4 -55.21 23.94 63.30
C ALA A 4 -56.29 22.85 63.40
N LYS A 5 -56.07 21.73 62.72
CA LYS A 5 -56.31 20.38 63.26
C LYS A 5 -55.32 19.37 62.65
N ARG A 6 -54.53 18.77 63.51
CA ARG A 6 -53.67 17.59 63.25
C ARG A 6 -54.59 16.38 63.15
N LEU A 7 -54.30 15.52 62.19
CA LEU A 7 -54.80 14.13 62.23
C LEU A 7 -53.60 13.19 62.00
N LEU A 8 -53.24 12.42 63.01
CA LEU A 8 -52.31 11.34 63.00
C LEU A 8 -53.00 10.12 62.34
N ILE A 9 -52.41 9.58 61.26
CA ILE A 9 -52.76 8.26 60.80
C ILE A 9 -51.44 7.46 60.76
N ALA A 10 -51.39 6.41 61.61
CA ALA A 10 -50.38 5.39 61.61
C ALA A 10 -50.55 4.49 60.35
N GLY A 11 -49.56 4.46 59.52
CA GLY A 11 -49.55 3.58 58.36
C GLY A 11 -48.36 2.62 58.46
N SER A 12 -48.65 1.33 58.55
CA SER A 12 -47.72 0.22 58.64
C SER A 12 -46.85 0.16 57.40
N ILE A 13 -45.55 0.17 57.56
CA ILE A 13 -44.59 -0.04 56.45
C ILE A 13 -44.46 -1.53 56.21
N LEU A 14 -44.98 -1.98 55.05
CA LEU A 14 -44.75 -3.30 54.53
C LEU A 14 -43.43 -3.28 53.75
N ILE A 15 -42.38 -3.89 54.28
CA ILE A 15 -41.09 -4.05 53.56
C ILE A 15 -41.26 -5.26 52.59
N ILE A 16 -41.49 -4.96 51.34
CA ILE A 16 -41.38 -5.97 50.26
C ILE A 16 -39.93 -6.01 49.84
N GLY A 17 -39.24 -7.07 50.26
CA GLY A 17 -37.91 -7.40 49.81
C GLY A 17 -37.92 -7.79 48.33
N GLY A 18 -37.70 -6.84 47.41
CA GLY A 18 -37.42 -7.09 46.01
C GLY A 18 -35.98 -7.56 45.85
N CYS A 19 -35.79 -8.84 45.58
CA CYS A 19 -34.53 -9.34 45.00
C CYS A 19 -34.29 -8.66 43.65
N ALA A 20 -33.49 -7.62 43.62
CA ALA A 20 -32.95 -7.09 42.36
C ALA A 20 -31.96 -8.11 41.80
N THR A 21 -32.40 -8.87 40.82
CA THR A 21 -31.51 -9.61 39.94
C THR A 21 -30.64 -8.59 39.21
N ILE A 22 -29.38 -8.48 39.62
CA ILE A 22 -28.35 -7.77 38.85
C ILE A 22 -28.25 -8.53 37.53
N GLN A 23 -28.88 -8.03 36.47
CA GLN A 23 -28.57 -8.44 35.12
C GLN A 23 -27.11 -8.07 34.87
N ARG A 24 -26.22 -9.06 34.88
CA ARG A 24 -24.87 -8.91 34.35
C ARG A 24 -25.01 -8.42 32.92
N ALA A 25 -24.40 -7.27 32.62
CA ALA A 25 -24.20 -6.84 31.25
C ALA A 25 -23.59 -8.03 30.46
N PRO A 26 -24.05 -8.27 29.23
CA PRO A 26 -23.44 -9.31 28.42
C PRO A 26 -21.93 -9.04 28.38
N ALA A 27 -21.14 -10.07 28.68
CA ALA A 27 -19.69 -10.03 28.50
C ALA A 27 -19.44 -9.53 27.09
N ALA A 28 -18.52 -8.57 26.93
CA ALA A 28 -18.05 -8.16 25.62
C ALA A 28 -17.72 -9.46 24.88
N THR A 29 -18.40 -9.68 23.76
CA THR A 29 -18.09 -10.80 22.88
C THR A 29 -16.65 -10.58 22.46
N ASP A 30 -15.76 -11.50 22.90
CA ASP A 30 -14.36 -11.48 22.46
C ASP A 30 -14.37 -11.42 20.93
N ALA A 31 -13.71 -10.40 20.37
CA ALA A 31 -13.52 -10.32 18.92
C ALA A 31 -12.97 -11.68 18.45
N PRO A 32 -13.44 -12.20 17.29
CA PRO A 32 -12.98 -13.50 16.83
C PRO A 32 -11.46 -13.50 16.78
N ALA A 33 -10.85 -14.57 17.29
CA ALA A 33 -9.39 -14.67 17.48
C ALA A 33 -8.60 -14.35 16.19
N CYS A 34 -9.21 -14.51 15.01
CA CYS A 34 -8.61 -14.24 13.70
C CYS A 34 -8.30 -12.75 13.43
N CYS A 35 -9.01 -11.81 14.04
CA CYS A 35 -8.94 -10.38 13.68
C CYS A 35 -8.26 -9.53 14.76
N THR A 36 -7.56 -10.17 15.71
CA THR A 36 -6.89 -9.49 16.81
C THR A 36 -5.50 -8.99 16.40
N ARG A 37 -5.00 -7.99 17.14
CA ARG A 37 -3.60 -7.53 17.02
C ARG A 37 -2.60 -8.65 17.24
N ASP A 38 -2.89 -9.57 18.16
CA ASP A 38 -2.03 -10.69 18.47
C ASP A 38 -1.96 -11.67 17.28
N ALA A 39 -3.09 -12.00 16.68
CA ALA A 39 -3.12 -12.83 15.47
C ALA A 39 -2.30 -12.20 14.33
N PHE A 40 -2.43 -10.90 14.12
CA PHE A 40 -1.63 -10.19 13.10
C PHE A 40 -0.13 -10.24 13.44
N ARG A 41 0.24 -9.96 14.69
CA ARG A 41 1.64 -10.00 15.14
C ARG A 41 2.26 -11.38 14.93
N ASP A 42 1.52 -12.44 15.25
CA ASP A 42 1.98 -13.82 15.12
C ASP A 42 2.20 -14.19 13.64
N VAL A 43 1.27 -13.83 12.76
CA VAL A 43 1.43 -14.03 11.30
C VAL A 43 2.59 -13.19 10.76
N LEU A 44 2.76 -11.96 11.23
CA LEU A 44 3.87 -11.10 10.82
C LEU A 44 5.24 -11.66 11.26
N ALA A 45 5.31 -12.28 12.44
CA ALA A 45 6.51 -12.97 12.90
C ALA A 45 6.90 -14.16 12.01
N ASP A 46 5.92 -14.84 11.42
CA ASP A 46 6.14 -15.94 10.48
C ASP A 46 6.65 -15.47 9.09
N ALA A 47 6.48 -14.19 8.75
CA ALA A 47 6.88 -13.67 7.43
C ALA A 47 8.35 -13.96 7.09
N GLY A 48 9.25 -13.85 8.08
CA GLY A 48 10.67 -14.18 7.90
C GLY A 48 10.92 -15.67 7.60
N ARG A 49 10.14 -16.56 8.19
CA ARG A 49 10.23 -18.01 8.01
C ARG A 49 9.84 -18.44 6.59
N TYR A 50 8.77 -17.85 6.06
CA TYR A 50 8.23 -18.21 4.74
C TYR A 50 8.73 -17.28 3.64
N ARG A 51 9.59 -16.32 3.97
CA ARG A 51 10.19 -15.44 2.97
C ARG A 51 10.94 -16.26 1.93
N ASN A 52 10.61 -16.07 0.66
CA ASN A 52 11.30 -16.72 -0.44
C ASN A 52 12.68 -16.05 -0.64
N PRO A 53 13.80 -16.77 -0.42
CA PRO A 53 15.13 -16.17 -0.49
C PRO A 53 15.56 -15.83 -1.92
N GLY A 54 14.93 -16.41 -2.94
CA GLY A 54 15.24 -16.16 -4.35
C GLY A 54 14.75 -14.79 -4.84
N ILE A 55 13.95 -14.06 -4.06
CA ILE A 55 13.51 -12.71 -4.39
C ILE A 55 13.99 -11.75 -3.30
N SER A 56 15.09 -11.04 -3.54
CA SER A 56 15.71 -10.09 -2.61
C SER A 56 15.50 -8.64 -3.00
N THR A 57 15.19 -8.38 -4.25
CA THR A 57 14.96 -7.05 -4.83
C THR A 57 13.54 -6.92 -5.35
N ARG A 58 13.04 -5.69 -5.47
CA ARG A 58 11.72 -5.40 -6.04
C ARG A 58 11.69 -5.43 -7.58
N GLN A 59 12.85 -5.52 -8.21
CA GLN A 59 12.97 -5.66 -9.66
C GLN A 59 13.36 -7.10 -9.99
N PHE A 60 12.49 -7.82 -10.63
CA PHE A 60 12.69 -9.18 -11.12
C PHE A 60 11.87 -9.43 -12.39
N THR A 61 12.35 -10.28 -13.24
CA THR A 61 11.70 -10.66 -14.50
C THR A 61 10.62 -11.72 -14.29
N HIS A 62 9.75 -11.88 -15.28
CA HIS A 62 8.77 -12.96 -15.33
C HIS A 62 9.42 -14.33 -15.09
N ARG A 63 10.50 -14.62 -15.82
CA ARG A 63 11.21 -15.90 -15.71
C ARG A 63 11.80 -16.12 -14.31
N GLU A 64 12.41 -15.11 -13.71
CA GLU A 64 12.97 -15.22 -12.37
C GLU A 64 11.88 -15.52 -11.34
N PHE A 65 10.76 -14.81 -11.39
CA PHE A 65 9.64 -15.07 -10.50
C PHE A 65 9.16 -16.53 -10.57
N TRP A 66 8.86 -17.02 -11.76
CA TRP A 66 8.33 -18.38 -11.93
C TRP A 66 9.36 -19.46 -11.58
N THR A 67 10.64 -19.22 -11.83
CA THR A 67 11.73 -20.11 -11.38
C THR A 67 11.78 -20.22 -9.86
N VAL A 68 11.63 -19.09 -9.16
CA VAL A 68 11.72 -19.02 -7.70
C VAL A 68 10.51 -19.69 -7.03
N VAL A 69 9.29 -19.50 -7.56
CA VAL A 69 8.07 -20.05 -6.95
C VAL A 69 7.78 -21.50 -7.33
N ASP A 70 8.45 -22.06 -8.36
CA ASP A 70 8.19 -23.39 -8.90
C ASP A 70 8.11 -24.48 -7.82
N GLY A 71 9.03 -24.46 -6.86
CA GLY A 71 9.04 -25.41 -5.75
C GLY A 71 7.82 -25.31 -4.82
N SER A 72 7.22 -24.14 -4.70
CA SER A 72 6.11 -23.84 -3.77
C SER A 72 4.73 -24.01 -4.42
N ILE A 73 4.64 -24.22 -5.72
CA ILE A 73 3.37 -24.33 -6.45
C ILE A 73 3.15 -25.72 -7.06
N LYS A 74 3.95 -26.70 -6.67
CA LYS A 74 3.82 -28.10 -7.14
C LYS A 74 2.67 -28.84 -6.45
N ALA A 75 2.05 -29.73 -7.20
CA ALA A 75 1.04 -30.63 -6.67
C ALA A 75 1.57 -31.43 -5.45
N PRO A 76 0.70 -31.89 -4.54
CA PRO A 76 -0.77 -31.81 -4.63
C PRO A 76 -1.39 -30.52 -4.11
N SER A 77 -0.60 -29.62 -3.51
CA SER A 77 -1.14 -28.45 -2.81
C SER A 77 -1.65 -27.34 -3.72
N ALA A 78 -1.07 -27.22 -4.93
CA ALA A 78 -1.41 -26.15 -5.86
C ALA A 78 -1.76 -26.68 -7.26
N ARG A 79 -2.59 -25.93 -7.98
CA ARG A 79 -2.89 -26.12 -9.40
C ARG A 79 -2.48 -24.86 -10.15
N VAL A 80 -1.68 -25.00 -11.20
CA VAL A 80 -1.26 -23.89 -12.05
C VAL A 80 -1.93 -24.04 -13.42
N ALA A 81 -2.46 -22.93 -13.95
CA ALA A 81 -3.08 -22.88 -15.26
C ALA A 81 -2.67 -21.61 -16.00
N ILE A 82 -2.35 -21.73 -17.28
CA ILE A 82 -2.18 -20.59 -18.18
C ILE A 82 -3.58 -20.05 -18.48
N ILE A 83 -3.85 -18.79 -18.13
CA ILE A 83 -5.14 -18.12 -18.36
C ILE A 83 -5.12 -17.20 -19.58
N GLY A 84 -3.96 -16.96 -20.15
CA GLY A 84 -3.73 -16.13 -21.32
C GLY A 84 -2.26 -15.93 -21.59
N GLN A 85 -1.97 -15.14 -22.60
CA GLN A 85 -0.61 -14.68 -22.91
C GLN A 85 -0.62 -13.16 -23.06
N SER A 86 0.48 -12.53 -22.67
CA SER A 86 0.70 -11.10 -22.87
C SER A 86 0.86 -10.76 -24.34
N LEU A 87 0.96 -9.46 -24.65
CA LEU A 87 1.15 -9.03 -26.03
C LEU A 87 2.43 -9.60 -26.67
N LEU A 88 3.50 -9.80 -25.90
CA LEU A 88 4.75 -10.39 -26.37
C LEU A 88 4.83 -11.92 -26.14
N GLY A 89 3.70 -12.57 -25.86
CA GLY A 89 3.59 -14.03 -25.76
C GLY A 89 4.10 -14.65 -24.46
N ARG A 90 4.28 -13.88 -23.39
CA ARG A 90 4.58 -14.43 -22.06
C ARG A 90 3.33 -14.98 -21.42
N ASP A 91 3.41 -16.15 -20.81
CA ASP A 91 2.27 -16.78 -20.16
C ASP A 91 1.79 -15.96 -18.96
N ILE A 92 0.48 -15.75 -18.89
CA ILE A 92 -0.21 -15.22 -17.70
C ILE A 92 -0.77 -16.43 -16.96
N ASN A 93 -0.26 -16.68 -15.76
CA ASN A 93 -0.60 -17.86 -15.00
C ASN A 93 -1.50 -17.54 -13.82
N ALA A 94 -2.46 -18.42 -13.55
CA ALA A 94 -3.20 -18.48 -12.31
C ALA A 94 -2.73 -19.67 -11.46
N VAL A 95 -2.55 -19.42 -10.16
CA VAL A 95 -2.21 -20.44 -9.16
C VAL A 95 -3.39 -20.60 -8.23
N THR A 96 -3.87 -21.82 -8.03
CA THR A 96 -5.02 -22.11 -7.17
C THR A 96 -4.62 -23.00 -6.02
N PHE A 97 -4.99 -22.61 -4.80
CA PHE A 97 -4.88 -23.40 -3.57
C PHE A 97 -6.25 -23.60 -2.94
N GLY A 98 -6.44 -24.75 -2.29
CA GLY A 98 -7.69 -25.08 -1.61
C GLY A 98 -8.84 -25.41 -2.57
N ASP A 99 -9.95 -25.84 -1.98
CA ASP A 99 -11.18 -26.22 -2.69
C ASP A 99 -12.45 -25.86 -1.87
N GLY A 100 -12.29 -24.97 -0.90
CA GLY A 100 -13.37 -24.48 -0.05
C GLY A 100 -14.44 -23.72 -0.82
N PRO A 101 -15.63 -23.56 -0.22
CA PRO A 101 -16.82 -23.01 -0.88
C PRO A 101 -16.69 -21.52 -1.22
N THR A 102 -15.88 -20.75 -0.47
CA THR A 102 -15.71 -19.32 -0.71
C THR A 102 -14.55 -19.07 -1.66
N ARG A 103 -14.81 -18.52 -2.84
CA ARG A 103 -13.80 -18.22 -3.84
C ARG A 103 -13.27 -16.80 -3.67
N VAL A 104 -11.95 -16.69 -3.64
CA VAL A 104 -11.23 -15.42 -3.52
C VAL A 104 -10.24 -15.29 -4.68
N LEU A 105 -10.25 -14.14 -5.38
CA LEU A 105 -9.35 -13.83 -6.48
C LEU A 105 -8.37 -12.73 -6.04
N LEU A 106 -7.08 -13.00 -6.11
CA LEU A 106 -6.03 -12.03 -5.82
C LEU A 106 -5.22 -11.79 -7.10
N TRP A 107 -5.04 -10.53 -7.48
CA TRP A 107 -4.21 -10.19 -8.65
C TRP A 107 -3.25 -9.07 -8.31
N SER A 108 -2.04 -9.18 -8.82
CA SER A 108 -0.94 -8.26 -8.61
C SER A 108 -0.23 -7.94 -9.92
N GLN A 109 0.62 -6.95 -9.86
CA GLN A 109 1.52 -6.54 -10.95
C GLN A 109 0.80 -6.38 -12.31
N MET A 110 -0.40 -5.78 -12.26
CA MET A 110 -1.03 -5.28 -13.49
C MET A 110 -0.32 -4.01 -14.00
N HIS A 111 0.37 -3.31 -13.13
CA HIS A 111 1.45 -2.40 -13.48
C HIS A 111 2.78 -3.14 -13.24
N GLY A 112 3.64 -3.19 -14.25
CA GLY A 112 4.82 -4.05 -14.20
C GLY A 112 5.88 -3.63 -13.18
N ASP A 113 5.87 -2.37 -12.75
CA ASP A 113 6.76 -1.79 -11.73
C ASP A 113 6.22 -1.88 -10.28
N GLU A 114 5.06 -2.51 -10.09
CA GLU A 114 4.38 -2.61 -8.79
C GLU A 114 4.49 -4.04 -8.22
N SER A 115 5.65 -4.40 -7.72
CA SER A 115 6.01 -5.79 -7.41
C SER A 115 5.91 -6.17 -5.92
N THR A 116 5.60 -5.23 -5.02
CA THR A 116 5.63 -5.49 -3.57
C THR A 116 4.74 -6.65 -3.16
N ALA A 117 3.50 -6.63 -3.62
CA ALA A 117 2.57 -7.72 -3.31
C ALA A 117 2.91 -9.01 -4.05
N THR A 118 3.47 -8.95 -5.28
CA THR A 118 3.96 -10.13 -5.99
C THR A 118 5.04 -10.87 -5.19
N MET A 119 5.96 -10.13 -4.55
CA MET A 119 6.93 -10.72 -3.62
C MET A 119 6.24 -11.39 -2.42
N ALA A 120 5.22 -10.75 -1.85
CA ALA A 120 4.45 -11.31 -0.75
C ALA A 120 3.66 -12.55 -1.16
N LEU A 121 3.11 -12.59 -2.37
CA LEU A 121 2.43 -13.78 -2.90
C LEU A 121 3.38 -14.96 -3.04
N ALA A 122 4.63 -14.75 -3.44
CA ALA A 122 5.65 -15.82 -3.44
C ALA A 122 5.87 -16.41 -2.04
N ASP A 123 5.85 -15.58 -1.00
CA ASP A 123 5.94 -16.03 0.40
C ASP A 123 4.68 -16.75 0.86
N ILE A 124 3.51 -16.25 0.46
CA ILE A 124 2.22 -16.90 0.74
C ILE A 124 2.17 -18.29 0.06
N PHE A 125 2.69 -18.45 -1.14
CA PHE A 125 2.78 -19.76 -1.78
C PHE A 125 3.65 -20.74 -0.97
N ARG A 126 4.78 -20.29 -0.43
CA ARG A 126 5.57 -21.09 0.49
C ARG A 126 4.81 -21.45 1.76
N PHE A 127 4.15 -20.48 2.38
CA PHE A 127 3.32 -20.72 3.56
C PHE A 127 2.23 -21.77 3.26
N LEU A 128 1.48 -21.61 2.18
CA LEU A 128 0.41 -22.54 1.81
C LEU A 128 0.92 -23.94 1.45
N SER A 129 2.16 -24.08 0.99
CA SER A 129 2.77 -25.36 0.64
C SER A 129 3.48 -26.03 1.81
N GLU A 130 4.19 -25.27 2.64
CA GLU A 130 5.12 -25.81 3.65
C GLU A 130 4.55 -25.84 5.07
N ALA A 131 3.60 -24.96 5.42
CA ALA A 131 3.09 -24.83 6.79
C ALA A 131 2.01 -25.89 7.10
N ILE A 132 2.29 -27.17 6.90
CA ILE A 132 1.32 -28.27 6.95
C ILE A 132 0.57 -28.33 8.29
N GLU A 133 1.27 -28.13 9.40
CA GLU A 133 0.72 -28.19 10.74
C GLU A 133 0.05 -26.88 11.20
N SER A 134 0.11 -25.82 10.38
CA SER A 134 -0.49 -24.54 10.74
C SER A 134 -2.03 -24.62 10.73
N PRO A 135 -2.69 -24.32 11.86
CA PRO A 135 -4.15 -24.25 11.91
C PRO A 135 -4.73 -23.19 10.95
N LEU A 136 -4.00 -22.07 10.77
CA LEU A 136 -4.37 -21.02 9.81
C LEU A 136 -4.39 -21.59 8.38
N ARG A 137 -3.29 -22.20 7.93
CA ARG A 137 -3.24 -22.83 6.60
C ARG A 137 -4.35 -23.84 6.40
N GLN A 138 -4.53 -24.76 7.36
CA GLN A 138 -5.56 -25.80 7.27
C GLN A 138 -6.95 -25.21 7.12
N ARG A 139 -7.27 -24.15 7.86
CA ARG A 139 -8.54 -23.44 7.77
C ARG A 139 -8.70 -22.76 6.42
N LEU A 140 -7.67 -22.00 5.95
CA LEU A 140 -7.72 -21.33 4.67
C LEU A 140 -8.01 -22.28 3.52
N LEU A 141 -7.32 -23.43 3.46
CA LEU A 141 -7.50 -24.41 2.38
C LEU A 141 -8.83 -25.16 2.44
N ARG A 142 -9.43 -25.32 3.63
CA ARG A 142 -10.74 -25.94 3.82
C ARG A 142 -11.90 -25.02 3.48
N GLU A 143 -11.80 -23.74 3.85
CA GLU A 143 -12.90 -22.79 3.74
C GLU A 143 -12.85 -21.97 2.42
N LEU A 144 -11.66 -21.85 1.81
CA LEU A 144 -11.44 -20.99 0.66
C LEU A 144 -10.92 -21.76 -0.55
N THR A 145 -11.35 -21.33 -1.72
CA THR A 145 -10.66 -21.55 -3.00
C THR A 145 -9.93 -20.26 -3.34
N LEU A 146 -8.60 -20.28 -3.19
CA LEU A 146 -7.73 -19.13 -3.40
C LEU A 146 -7.15 -19.16 -4.82
N VAL A 147 -7.49 -18.18 -5.63
CA VAL A 147 -6.99 -18.04 -7.00
C VAL A 147 -6.11 -16.81 -7.10
N PHE A 148 -4.86 -17.00 -7.47
CA PHE A 148 -3.86 -15.93 -7.55
C PHE A 148 -3.42 -15.71 -8.99
N VAL A 149 -3.34 -14.45 -9.41
CA VAL A 149 -2.66 -13.99 -10.62
C VAL A 149 -1.51 -13.08 -10.19
N PRO A 150 -0.34 -13.63 -9.86
CA PRO A 150 0.74 -12.86 -9.21
C PRO A 150 1.38 -11.83 -10.14
N MET A 151 1.33 -12.01 -11.45
CA MET A 151 1.92 -11.11 -12.44
C MET A 151 1.01 -11.04 -13.66
N LEU A 152 0.09 -10.05 -13.66
CA LEU A 152 -0.88 -9.89 -14.75
C LEU A 152 -0.26 -9.26 -16.01
N ASN A 153 0.72 -8.38 -15.84
CA ASN A 153 1.42 -7.68 -16.93
C ASN A 153 2.91 -8.09 -16.97
N PRO A 154 3.21 -9.30 -17.48
CA PRO A 154 4.58 -9.81 -17.50
C PRO A 154 5.49 -9.02 -18.45
N ASP A 155 4.96 -8.35 -19.48
CA ASP A 155 5.76 -7.52 -20.40
C ASP A 155 6.25 -6.25 -19.73
N GLY A 156 5.37 -5.60 -18.95
CA GLY A 156 5.75 -4.43 -18.15
C GLY A 156 6.72 -4.81 -17.01
N ALA A 157 6.50 -5.98 -16.37
CA ALA A 157 7.38 -6.46 -15.31
C ALA A 157 8.81 -6.73 -15.81
N GLU A 158 8.96 -7.23 -17.04
CA GLU A 158 10.25 -7.53 -17.66
C GLU A 158 11.18 -6.31 -17.75
N VAL A 159 10.60 -5.12 -17.91
CA VAL A 159 11.34 -3.85 -18.03
C VAL A 159 11.04 -2.87 -16.90
N PHE A 160 10.37 -3.36 -15.87
CA PHE A 160 9.98 -2.61 -14.67
C PHE A 160 9.27 -1.29 -15.00
N GLN A 161 8.20 -1.36 -15.78
CA GLN A 161 7.38 -0.21 -16.18
C GLN A 161 5.89 -0.45 -15.93
N ARG A 162 5.16 0.64 -15.74
CA ARG A 162 3.72 0.62 -15.43
C ARG A 162 2.89 -0.02 -16.56
N GLN A 163 3.06 0.44 -17.79
CA GLN A 163 2.26 0.04 -18.93
C GLN A 163 2.68 -1.35 -19.45
N ASN A 164 1.81 -1.97 -20.25
CA ASN A 164 2.16 -3.15 -21.02
C ASN A 164 3.01 -2.81 -22.26
N ALA A 165 3.36 -3.81 -23.08
CA ALA A 165 4.19 -3.62 -24.27
C ALA A 165 3.59 -2.69 -25.35
N ALA A 166 2.28 -2.41 -25.31
CA ALA A 166 1.61 -1.44 -26.18
C ALA A 166 1.54 -0.04 -25.60
N GLY A 167 2.13 0.22 -24.43
CA GLY A 167 2.01 1.49 -23.73
C GLY A 167 0.64 1.72 -23.07
N ILE A 168 -0.17 0.66 -22.94
CA ILE A 168 -1.50 0.74 -22.34
C ILE A 168 -1.40 0.45 -20.84
N ASP A 169 -2.03 1.30 -20.03
CA ASP A 169 -2.29 1.04 -18.63
C ASP A 169 -3.42 -0.01 -18.53
N VAL A 170 -3.08 -1.23 -18.10
CA VAL A 170 -4.03 -2.36 -17.99
C VAL A 170 -5.15 -2.02 -17.01
N ASN A 171 -4.88 -1.23 -15.95
CA ASN A 171 -5.90 -0.75 -15.02
C ASN A 171 -6.72 0.46 -15.54
N ARG A 172 -6.66 0.73 -16.83
CA ARG A 172 -7.53 1.67 -17.56
C ARG A 172 -8.25 1.00 -18.73
N ASP A 173 -8.20 -0.34 -18.79
CA ASP A 173 -8.75 -1.16 -19.87
C ASP A 173 -9.90 -2.09 -19.46
N ALA A 174 -10.33 -2.04 -18.19
CA ALA A 174 -11.35 -2.96 -17.65
C ALA A 174 -12.69 -2.91 -18.40
N ARG A 175 -13.09 -1.75 -18.91
CA ARG A 175 -14.33 -1.58 -19.68
C ARG A 175 -14.20 -2.01 -21.14
N ARG A 176 -13.04 -1.72 -21.76
CA ARG A 176 -12.83 -1.98 -23.19
C ARG A 176 -12.28 -3.39 -23.47
N LEU A 177 -11.43 -3.90 -22.59
CA LEU A 177 -10.77 -5.20 -22.72
C LEU A 177 -9.96 -5.32 -24.02
N ALA A 178 -9.27 -4.25 -24.41
CA ALA A 178 -8.46 -4.18 -25.62
C ALA A 178 -7.19 -5.04 -25.51
N THR A 179 -6.60 -5.10 -24.30
CA THR A 179 -5.36 -5.83 -24.06
C THR A 179 -5.62 -7.33 -23.77
N PRO A 180 -4.70 -8.22 -24.12
CA PRO A 180 -4.81 -9.62 -23.76
C PRO A 180 -4.82 -9.84 -22.23
N GLU A 181 -4.06 -9.06 -21.48
CA GLU A 181 -4.00 -9.08 -20.02
C GLU A 181 -5.38 -8.78 -19.40
N ALA A 182 -6.05 -7.73 -19.88
CA ALA A 182 -7.39 -7.36 -19.41
C ALA A 182 -8.43 -8.44 -19.73
N ARG A 183 -8.38 -9.02 -20.94
CA ARG A 183 -9.26 -10.13 -21.32
C ARG A 183 -9.03 -11.38 -20.47
N ALA A 184 -7.77 -11.73 -20.19
CA ALA A 184 -7.41 -12.88 -19.36
C ALA A 184 -7.96 -12.75 -17.94
N LEU A 185 -7.78 -11.59 -17.30
CA LEU A 185 -8.29 -11.34 -15.94
C LEU A 185 -9.83 -11.37 -15.92
N LYS A 186 -10.47 -10.74 -16.90
CA LYS A 186 -11.96 -10.73 -16.98
C LYS A 186 -12.51 -12.13 -17.18
N ALA A 187 -11.94 -12.91 -18.11
CA ALA A 187 -12.36 -14.28 -18.37
C ALA A 187 -12.17 -15.20 -17.14
N LEU A 188 -11.04 -15.06 -16.44
CA LEU A 188 -10.80 -15.78 -15.20
C LEU A 188 -11.82 -15.42 -14.13
N ARG A 189 -12.07 -14.12 -13.92
CA ARG A 189 -13.09 -13.64 -12.97
C ARG A 189 -14.46 -14.25 -13.27
N ASP A 190 -14.88 -14.28 -14.54
CA ASP A 190 -16.18 -14.81 -14.94
C ASP A 190 -16.26 -16.34 -14.75
N ALA A 191 -15.16 -17.06 -14.98
CA ALA A 191 -15.10 -18.50 -14.73
C ALA A 191 -15.10 -18.83 -13.22
N VAL A 192 -14.32 -18.08 -12.43
CA VAL A 192 -14.19 -18.30 -10.98
C VAL A 192 -15.39 -17.77 -10.21
N GLN A 193 -16.01 -16.66 -10.65
CA GLN A 193 -17.08 -15.95 -9.93
C GLN A 193 -16.72 -15.71 -8.46
N PRO A 194 -15.62 -15.02 -8.16
CA PRO A 194 -15.14 -14.85 -6.80
C PRO A 194 -16.06 -13.95 -5.98
N ARG A 195 -16.32 -14.36 -4.74
CA ARG A 195 -17.06 -13.53 -3.77
C ARG A 195 -16.23 -12.36 -3.28
N PHE A 196 -14.91 -12.56 -3.11
CA PHE A 196 -13.96 -11.55 -2.67
C PHE A 196 -12.83 -11.39 -3.68
N GLY A 197 -12.26 -10.19 -3.73
CA GLY A 197 -11.10 -9.87 -4.57
C GLY A 197 -10.10 -8.98 -3.86
N PHE A 198 -8.82 -9.17 -4.18
CA PHE A 198 -7.74 -8.28 -3.74
C PHE A 198 -7.02 -7.74 -4.97
N ASN A 199 -7.09 -6.41 -5.13
CA ASN A 199 -6.38 -5.67 -6.16
C ASN A 199 -5.10 -5.12 -5.54
N LEU A 200 -3.96 -5.69 -5.93
CA LEU A 200 -2.69 -5.47 -5.25
C LEU A 200 -1.78 -4.58 -6.08
N HIS A 201 -1.51 -3.40 -5.55
CA HIS A 201 -0.78 -2.33 -6.22
C HIS A 201 0.36 -1.74 -5.37
N ASP A 202 1.18 -0.92 -5.99
CA ASP A 202 2.10 -0.02 -5.33
C ASP A 202 1.75 1.43 -5.69
N GLN A 203 1.66 2.30 -4.71
CA GLN A 203 1.49 3.74 -4.92
C GLN A 203 2.83 4.48 -5.00
N ASN A 204 2.78 5.71 -5.48
CA ASN A 204 3.96 6.59 -5.53
C ASN A 204 4.56 6.76 -4.12
N ALA A 205 5.88 6.59 -4.00
CA ALA A 205 6.62 6.71 -2.74
C ALA A 205 6.52 8.10 -2.08
N ARG A 206 6.15 9.13 -2.85
CA ARG A 206 5.93 10.51 -2.38
C ARG A 206 4.54 10.75 -1.81
N THR A 207 3.69 9.73 -1.82
CA THR A 207 2.36 9.79 -1.24
C THR A 207 2.45 9.76 0.29
N ARG A 208 1.70 10.64 0.94
CA ARG A 208 1.68 10.81 2.40
C ARG A 208 0.37 10.30 2.98
N ALA A 209 0.38 9.90 4.24
CA ALA A 209 -0.82 9.58 5.01
C ALA A 209 -1.40 10.89 5.62
N GLY A 210 -2.26 11.58 4.88
CA GLY A 210 -2.78 12.91 5.23
C GLY A 210 -1.76 14.03 5.03
N GLU A 211 -2.04 15.20 5.54
CA GLU A 211 -1.25 16.43 5.40
C GLU A 211 0.01 16.47 6.25
N ASN A 212 0.27 15.47 7.07
CA ASN A 212 1.34 15.47 8.09
C ASN A 212 2.76 15.25 7.57
N GLY A 213 2.93 15.06 6.25
CA GLY A 213 4.24 14.85 5.64
C GLY A 213 4.85 13.45 5.81
N VAL A 214 4.19 12.53 6.54
CA VAL A 214 4.68 11.17 6.75
C VAL A 214 4.37 10.31 5.51
N PRO A 215 5.39 9.63 4.92
CA PRO A 215 5.15 8.71 3.81
C PRO A 215 4.12 7.64 4.16
N SER A 216 3.15 7.43 3.27
CA SER A 216 2.15 6.37 3.40
C SER A 216 2.80 5.02 3.07
N GLY A 217 2.81 4.11 4.05
CA GLY A 217 3.30 2.75 3.85
C GLY A 217 2.26 1.89 3.14
N ILE A 218 1.00 2.00 3.54
CA ILE A 218 -0.13 1.28 2.95
C ILE A 218 -1.31 2.23 2.79
N ALA A 219 -1.98 2.19 1.63
CA ALA A 219 -3.29 2.77 1.48
C ALA A 219 -4.32 1.71 1.06
N LEU A 220 -5.55 1.86 1.53
CA LEU A 220 -6.64 0.91 1.35
C LEU A 220 -7.82 1.56 0.63
N LEU A 221 -8.54 0.77 -0.16
CA LEU A 221 -9.80 1.21 -0.76
C LEU A 221 -10.74 0.02 -0.97
N PRO A 222 -11.99 0.05 -0.48
CA PRO A 222 -13.13 -0.67 -1.06
C PRO A 222 -13.68 0.18 -2.22
N PRO A 223 -13.33 -0.10 -3.50
CA PRO A 223 -13.65 0.77 -4.62
C PRO A 223 -15.15 1.04 -4.76
N ALA A 224 -15.53 2.17 -5.33
CA ALA A 224 -16.91 2.44 -5.71
C ALA A 224 -17.34 1.49 -6.84
N TYR A 225 -18.62 1.20 -6.95
CA TYR A 225 -19.18 0.42 -8.05
C TYR A 225 -20.08 1.27 -8.97
N ASP A 226 -20.32 2.50 -8.58
CA ASP A 226 -21.12 3.50 -9.29
C ASP A 226 -20.65 4.93 -8.98
N GLU A 227 -21.13 5.90 -9.77
CA GLU A 227 -20.83 7.32 -9.59
C GLU A 227 -21.38 7.90 -8.27
N GLY A 228 -22.40 7.28 -7.69
CA GLY A 228 -23.00 7.71 -6.43
C GLY A 228 -22.17 7.31 -5.21
N LYS A 229 -21.10 6.52 -5.40
CA LYS A 229 -20.22 6.03 -4.33
C LYS A 229 -20.98 5.35 -3.18
N SER A 230 -22.15 4.78 -3.48
CA SER A 230 -23.03 4.16 -2.48
C SER A 230 -22.47 2.82 -1.98
N TYR A 231 -23.01 2.34 -0.86
CA TYR A 231 -22.64 1.05 -0.29
C TYR A 231 -23.77 0.06 -0.47
N ASN A 232 -23.61 -0.86 -1.45
CA ASN A 232 -24.39 -2.08 -1.53
C ASN A 232 -23.72 -3.19 -0.71
N GLU A 233 -24.33 -4.38 -0.65
CA GLU A 233 -23.75 -5.52 0.08
C GLU A 233 -22.35 -5.91 -0.38
N VAL A 234 -22.05 -5.77 -1.67
CA VAL A 234 -20.74 -6.13 -2.24
C VAL A 234 -19.67 -5.19 -1.70
N ARG A 235 -19.90 -3.87 -1.79
CA ARG A 235 -18.98 -2.85 -1.30
C ARG A 235 -18.90 -2.83 0.23
N GLN A 236 -20.02 -3.11 0.92
CA GLN A 236 -20.03 -3.19 2.38
C GLN A 236 -19.13 -4.32 2.90
N ARG A 237 -19.15 -5.51 2.28
CA ARG A 237 -18.24 -6.61 2.65
C ARG A 237 -16.77 -6.19 2.42
N ALA A 238 -16.47 -5.57 1.29
CA ALA A 238 -15.12 -5.06 1.01
C ALA A 238 -14.66 -4.02 2.05
N ARG A 239 -15.56 -3.12 2.48
CA ARG A 239 -15.28 -2.12 3.52
C ARG A 239 -14.93 -2.76 4.85
N LEU A 240 -15.63 -3.80 5.27
CA LEU A 240 -15.35 -4.51 6.52
C LEU A 240 -14.02 -5.27 6.48
N VAL A 241 -13.67 -5.88 5.35
CA VAL A 241 -12.33 -6.46 5.15
C VAL A 241 -11.25 -5.38 5.16
N ALA A 242 -11.50 -4.23 4.54
CA ALA A 242 -10.57 -3.09 4.59
C ALA A 242 -10.42 -2.54 6.02
N ALA A 243 -11.47 -2.54 6.84
CA ALA A 243 -11.42 -2.15 8.25
C ALA A 243 -10.57 -3.11 9.10
N THR A 244 -10.67 -4.42 8.83
CA THR A 244 -9.80 -5.43 9.44
C THR A 244 -8.33 -5.15 9.12
N LEU A 245 -8.01 -4.88 7.86
CA LEU A 245 -6.65 -4.53 7.40
C LEU A 245 -6.18 -3.20 8.00
N ALA A 246 -7.06 -2.17 8.05
CA ALA A 246 -6.73 -0.87 8.62
C ALA A 246 -6.30 -0.98 10.08
N THR A 247 -7.01 -1.79 10.88
CA THR A 247 -6.67 -2.04 12.29
C THR A 247 -5.30 -2.73 12.41
N ALA A 248 -5.05 -3.74 11.60
CA ALA A 248 -3.82 -4.51 11.62
C ALA A 248 -2.60 -3.67 11.21
N PHE A 249 -2.71 -2.94 10.09
CA PHE A 249 -1.62 -2.12 9.59
C PHE A 249 -1.35 -0.89 10.47
N ALA A 250 -2.40 -0.26 11.02
CA ALA A 250 -2.21 0.86 11.96
C ALA A 250 -1.45 0.45 13.22
N TYR A 251 -1.55 -0.79 13.65
CA TYR A 251 -0.74 -1.34 14.74
C TYR A 251 0.74 -1.48 14.34
N ALA A 252 1.04 -1.98 13.14
CA ALA A 252 2.40 -2.26 12.69
C ALA A 252 3.17 -1.02 12.20
N ILE A 253 2.47 -0.09 11.55
CA ILE A 253 3.01 1.13 10.96
C ILE A 253 2.15 2.34 11.33
N PRO A 254 2.10 2.71 12.63
CA PRO A 254 1.22 3.79 13.11
C PRO A 254 1.48 5.10 12.36
N GLY A 255 0.39 5.78 11.99
CA GLY A 255 0.44 7.05 11.25
C GLY A 255 0.83 6.92 9.76
N ARG A 256 1.05 5.70 9.24
CA ARG A 256 1.45 5.45 7.85
C ARG A 256 0.45 4.63 7.05
N VAL A 257 -0.78 4.53 7.56
CA VAL A 257 -1.89 3.89 6.84
C VAL A 257 -2.87 4.97 6.40
N ALA A 258 -3.23 4.95 5.14
CA ALA A 258 -4.15 5.90 4.52
C ALA A 258 -5.33 5.19 3.86
N LYS A 259 -6.32 5.95 3.43
CA LYS A 259 -7.32 5.50 2.46
C LYS A 259 -7.10 6.19 1.13
N TYR A 260 -7.37 5.47 0.06
CA TYR A 260 -7.34 6.01 -1.30
C TYR A 260 -8.65 6.73 -1.63
N ASP A 261 -8.62 7.67 -2.59
CA ASP A 261 -9.84 8.31 -3.10
C ASP A 261 -10.75 7.26 -3.76
N ASP A 262 -12.03 7.32 -3.44
CA ASP A 262 -13.06 6.39 -3.93
C ASP A 262 -13.83 6.94 -5.15
N GLU A 263 -13.25 7.83 -5.92
CA GLU A 263 -13.85 8.31 -7.17
C GLU A 263 -14.03 7.14 -8.16
N TYR A 264 -15.29 6.96 -8.59
CA TYR A 264 -15.64 5.85 -9.48
C TYR A 264 -14.97 5.97 -10.84
N ASN A 265 -14.20 4.95 -11.20
CA ASN A 265 -13.53 4.89 -12.48
C ASN A 265 -13.87 3.59 -13.24
N PRO A 266 -14.86 3.61 -14.16
CA PRO A 266 -15.27 2.40 -14.89
C PRO A 266 -14.21 1.84 -15.85
N ARG A 267 -13.04 2.48 -15.95
CA ARG A 267 -11.89 1.96 -16.68
C ARG A 267 -10.98 1.10 -15.80
N ALA A 268 -11.12 1.20 -14.46
CA ALA A 268 -10.31 0.49 -13.50
C ALA A 268 -10.93 -0.87 -13.11
N PHE A 269 -10.08 -1.88 -12.93
CA PHE A 269 -10.54 -3.22 -12.56
C PHE A 269 -11.10 -3.28 -11.14
N GLY A 270 -10.55 -2.53 -10.19
CA GLY A 270 -11.07 -2.50 -8.84
C GLY A 270 -12.56 -2.15 -8.80
N ASP A 271 -12.93 -1.08 -9.49
CA ASP A 271 -14.29 -0.55 -9.59
C ASP A 271 -15.23 -1.52 -10.34
N LEU A 272 -14.79 -2.03 -11.48
CA LEU A 272 -15.61 -2.96 -12.24
C LEU A 272 -15.72 -4.34 -11.58
N MET A 273 -14.73 -4.81 -10.82
CA MET A 273 -14.87 -6.03 -10.02
C MET A 273 -15.97 -5.87 -8.96
N GLN A 274 -16.03 -4.71 -8.27
CA GLN A 274 -17.16 -4.37 -7.38
C GLN A 274 -18.48 -4.37 -8.13
N HIS A 275 -18.54 -3.69 -9.28
CA HIS A 275 -19.72 -3.63 -10.13
C HIS A 275 -20.20 -5.02 -10.58
N TRP A 276 -19.28 -5.92 -10.89
CA TRP A 276 -19.57 -7.31 -11.29
C TRP A 276 -19.88 -8.24 -10.12
N GLY A 277 -19.94 -7.74 -8.88
CA GLY A 277 -20.35 -8.50 -7.70
C GLY A 277 -19.22 -9.14 -6.89
N THR A 278 -17.94 -8.81 -7.16
CA THR A 278 -16.79 -9.25 -6.39
C THR A 278 -16.43 -8.20 -5.35
N SER A 279 -16.56 -8.51 -4.06
CA SER A 279 -16.19 -7.61 -2.96
C SER A 279 -14.67 -7.38 -2.95
N THR A 280 -14.24 -6.29 -3.58
CA THR A 280 -12.83 -6.02 -3.88
C THR A 280 -12.23 -5.05 -2.87
N VAL A 281 -11.04 -5.38 -2.36
CA VAL A 281 -10.19 -4.48 -1.58
C VAL A 281 -8.93 -4.17 -2.38
N LEU A 282 -8.66 -2.88 -2.60
CA LEU A 282 -7.39 -2.40 -3.10
C LEU A 282 -6.41 -2.26 -1.93
N ILE A 283 -5.20 -2.75 -2.13
CA ILE A 283 -4.05 -2.53 -1.24
C ILE A 283 -2.95 -1.87 -2.08
N GLU A 284 -2.60 -0.65 -1.71
CA GLU A 284 -1.53 0.13 -2.33
C GLU A 284 -0.31 0.18 -1.39
N SER A 285 0.78 -0.41 -1.80
CA SER A 285 2.05 -0.38 -1.05
C SER A 285 2.87 0.84 -1.44
N GLY A 286 3.13 1.73 -0.48
CA GLY A 286 3.89 2.97 -0.69
C GLY A 286 5.38 2.84 -0.40
N ALA A 287 5.85 3.62 0.58
CA ALA A 287 7.24 3.59 1.02
C ALA A 287 7.35 3.62 2.56
N LEU A 288 8.37 2.96 3.07
CA LEU A 288 8.79 3.05 4.46
C LEU A 288 10.24 3.54 4.54
N PRO A 289 10.63 4.28 5.59
CA PRO A 289 12.03 4.62 5.82
C PRO A 289 12.91 3.36 5.85
N ASP A 290 14.09 3.44 5.28
CA ASP A 290 15.10 2.38 5.29
C ASP A 290 14.63 1.04 4.69
N ASP A 291 13.71 1.09 3.71
CA ASP A 291 13.15 -0.08 3.02
C ASP A 291 13.25 0.06 1.48
N PRO A 292 14.47 0.24 0.91
CA PRO A 292 14.66 0.52 -0.52
C PRO A 292 14.19 -0.61 -1.44
N GLU A 293 14.17 -1.83 -0.94
CA GLU A 293 13.68 -3.01 -1.67
C GLU A 293 12.30 -3.46 -1.21
N LYS A 294 11.59 -2.60 -0.46
CA LYS A 294 10.22 -2.83 0.04
C LYS A 294 10.03 -4.16 0.80
N GLN A 295 11.07 -4.64 1.47
CA GLN A 295 11.04 -5.95 2.12
C GLN A 295 10.21 -5.95 3.41
N ARG A 296 10.12 -4.80 4.11
CA ARG A 296 9.21 -4.63 5.24
C ARG A 296 7.75 -4.54 4.76
N LEU A 297 7.51 -3.80 3.67
CA LEU A 297 6.19 -3.75 3.03
C LEU A 297 5.75 -5.12 2.50
N ARG A 298 6.67 -5.92 1.94
CA ARG A 298 6.45 -7.33 1.56
C ARG A 298 5.95 -8.16 2.74
N ALA A 299 6.61 -8.06 3.90
CA ALA A 299 6.19 -8.78 5.11
C ALA A 299 4.82 -8.31 5.62
N LEU A 300 4.53 -7.01 5.54
CA LEU A 300 3.22 -6.45 5.89
C LEU A 300 2.12 -6.96 4.95
N ASN A 301 2.37 -7.00 3.65
CA ASN A 301 1.41 -7.57 2.68
C ASN A 301 1.18 -9.07 2.95
N PHE A 302 2.24 -9.85 3.20
CA PHE A 302 2.12 -11.25 3.58
C PHE A 302 1.18 -11.42 4.78
N ALA A 303 1.44 -10.70 5.87
CA ALA A 303 0.66 -10.82 7.09
C ALA A 303 -0.76 -10.28 6.93
N GLY A 304 -0.93 -9.13 6.27
CA GLY A 304 -2.25 -8.51 6.07
C GLY A 304 -3.14 -9.35 5.17
N ILE A 305 -2.62 -9.88 4.06
CA ILE A 305 -3.38 -10.75 3.16
C ILE A 305 -3.81 -12.03 3.88
N LEU A 306 -2.91 -12.72 4.60
CA LEU A 306 -3.26 -13.92 5.36
C LEU A 306 -4.30 -13.65 6.44
N LEU A 307 -4.19 -12.52 7.17
CA LEU A 307 -5.19 -12.10 8.16
C LEU A 307 -6.56 -11.84 7.51
N ALA A 308 -6.60 -11.12 6.40
CA ALA A 308 -7.84 -10.84 5.69
C ALA A 308 -8.48 -12.12 5.14
N LEU A 309 -7.68 -13.05 4.63
CA LEU A 309 -8.15 -14.37 4.19
C LEU A 309 -8.71 -15.17 5.36
N ASP A 310 -8.09 -15.12 6.54
CA ASP A 310 -8.60 -15.77 7.75
C ASP A 310 -9.91 -15.16 8.23
N ALA A 311 -10.01 -13.85 8.21
CA ALA A 311 -11.25 -13.13 8.50
C ALA A 311 -12.39 -13.52 7.54
N ILE A 312 -12.09 -13.71 6.26
CA ILE A 312 -13.05 -14.19 5.26
C ILE A 312 -13.43 -15.65 5.53
N ALA A 313 -12.45 -16.50 5.82
CA ALA A 313 -12.66 -17.93 6.07
C ALA A 313 -13.53 -18.21 7.30
N THR A 314 -13.42 -17.37 8.32
CA THR A 314 -14.18 -17.51 9.60
C THR A 314 -15.47 -16.68 9.60
N GLY A 315 -15.66 -15.77 8.65
CA GLY A 315 -16.72 -14.75 8.73
C GLY A 315 -16.41 -13.60 9.67
N GLY A 316 -15.24 -13.61 10.33
CA GLY A 316 -14.87 -12.62 11.36
C GLY A 316 -14.78 -11.18 10.84
N TYR A 317 -14.66 -10.96 9.53
CA TYR A 317 -14.70 -9.62 8.95
C TYR A 317 -16.05 -8.93 9.20
N GLU A 318 -17.15 -9.66 9.40
CA GLU A 318 -18.48 -9.09 9.64
C GLU A 318 -18.57 -8.36 10.98
N GLU A 319 -17.70 -8.69 11.92
CA GLU A 319 -17.60 -8.04 13.24
C GLU A 319 -16.62 -6.86 13.26
N ALA A 320 -15.96 -6.56 12.13
CA ALA A 320 -14.99 -5.46 12.06
C ALA A 320 -15.68 -4.10 12.24
N ASP A 321 -15.06 -3.22 13.04
CA ASP A 321 -15.50 -1.83 13.16
C ASP A 321 -15.16 -1.06 11.87
N ALA A 322 -16.17 -0.85 11.02
CA ALA A 322 -16.02 -0.09 9.78
C ALA A 322 -15.36 1.29 9.98
N SER A 323 -15.54 1.90 11.17
CA SER A 323 -14.96 3.20 11.48
C SER A 323 -13.42 3.17 11.51
N ALA A 324 -12.79 2.02 11.67
CA ALA A 324 -11.34 1.89 11.59
C ALA A 324 -10.81 2.26 10.19
N TYR A 325 -11.54 1.89 9.13
CA TYR A 325 -11.24 2.34 7.77
C TYR A 325 -11.66 3.80 7.55
N GLU A 326 -12.84 4.19 7.98
CA GLU A 326 -13.38 5.54 7.74
C GLU A 326 -12.53 6.66 8.35
N ARG A 327 -11.92 6.42 9.51
CA ARG A 327 -11.04 7.37 10.20
C ARG A 327 -9.65 7.49 9.59
N LEU A 328 -9.27 6.63 8.64
CA LEU A 328 -7.98 6.78 7.96
C LEU A 328 -7.92 8.11 7.23
N PRO A 329 -6.79 8.82 7.28
CA PRO A 329 -6.59 10.00 6.45
C PRO A 329 -6.56 9.59 4.98
N PHE A 330 -6.91 10.52 4.08
CA PHE A 330 -6.66 10.30 2.66
C PHE A 330 -5.16 10.27 2.37
N ASN A 331 -4.77 9.54 1.33
CA ASN A 331 -3.43 9.62 0.79
C ASN A 331 -3.27 10.93 0.01
N GLU A 332 -2.19 11.66 0.31
CA GLU A 332 -1.91 12.98 -0.26
C GLU A 332 -0.66 12.94 -1.14
N GLY A 333 -0.79 13.37 -2.37
CA GLY A 333 0.32 13.52 -3.31
C GLY A 333 1.03 14.87 -3.19
N GLY A 334 1.86 15.18 -4.19
CA GLY A 334 2.44 16.52 -4.39
C GLY A 334 3.66 16.85 -3.54
N ALA A 335 4.15 15.96 -2.68
CA ALA A 335 5.38 16.20 -1.94
C ALA A 335 6.62 16.05 -2.84
N PHE A 336 7.67 16.82 -2.56
CA PHE A 336 9.02 16.53 -3.05
C PHE A 336 9.69 15.45 -2.18
N ASP A 337 10.72 14.79 -2.71
CA ASP A 337 11.47 13.80 -1.92
C ASP A 337 12.33 14.46 -0.85
N LEU A 338 12.94 15.59 -1.20
CA LEU A 338 13.85 16.33 -0.31
C LEU A 338 13.73 17.82 -0.54
N LEU A 339 13.67 18.56 0.55
CA LEU A 339 13.76 20.03 0.56
C LEU A 339 14.99 20.47 1.36
N VAL A 340 15.84 21.30 0.75
CA VAL A 340 16.96 21.96 1.42
C VAL A 340 16.55 23.40 1.68
N ARG A 341 16.37 23.78 2.95
CA ARG A 341 15.80 25.08 3.36
C ARG A 341 16.82 26.07 3.84
N GLY A 342 16.58 27.34 3.52
CA GLY A 342 17.26 28.50 4.12
C GLY A 342 18.71 28.67 3.75
N GLY A 343 19.22 27.90 2.78
CA GLY A 343 20.61 27.99 2.35
C GLY A 343 20.89 29.17 1.43
N HIS A 344 22.17 29.53 1.27
CA HIS A 344 22.64 30.50 0.30
C HIS A 344 23.13 29.80 -0.96
N LEU A 345 22.36 29.88 -2.04
CA LEU A 345 22.71 29.31 -3.33
C LEU A 345 23.90 30.06 -3.92
N VAL A 346 24.99 29.36 -4.25
CA VAL A 346 26.21 29.92 -4.86
C VAL A 346 26.22 29.55 -6.32
N LEU A 347 26.12 30.58 -7.17
CA LEU A 347 26.26 30.45 -8.62
C LEU A 347 27.58 31.09 -9.09
N PRO A 348 28.29 30.52 -10.08
CA PRO A 348 29.56 31.05 -10.56
C PRO A 348 29.48 32.53 -10.97
N GLY A 349 30.34 33.37 -10.39
CA GLY A 349 30.43 34.81 -10.69
C GLY A 349 29.22 35.64 -10.21
N LYS A 350 28.36 35.12 -9.33
CA LYS A 350 27.23 35.84 -8.75
C LYS A 350 27.35 35.90 -7.23
N PRO A 351 26.80 36.95 -6.58
CA PRO A 351 26.63 36.96 -5.13
C PRO A 351 25.76 35.79 -4.67
N PRO A 352 26.05 35.22 -3.48
CA PRO A 352 25.16 34.21 -2.91
C PRO A 352 23.73 34.75 -2.72
N MET A 353 22.73 33.94 -3.01
CA MET A 353 21.30 34.26 -2.87
C MET A 353 20.64 33.29 -1.94
N GLN A 354 19.87 33.78 -0.97
CA GLN A 354 19.05 32.89 -0.13
C GLN A 354 17.99 32.22 -0.99
N ALA A 355 17.95 30.89 -0.97
CA ALA A 355 16.98 30.09 -1.70
C ALA A 355 16.86 28.70 -1.09
N ASP A 356 15.64 28.16 -1.17
CA ASP A 356 15.36 26.76 -0.91
C ASP A 356 15.54 25.96 -2.20
N VAL A 357 15.83 24.66 -2.06
CA VAL A 357 16.02 23.75 -3.20
C VAL A 357 15.19 22.49 -3.00
N ALA A 358 14.23 22.24 -3.91
CA ALA A 358 13.44 21.01 -3.93
C ALA A 358 14.05 19.99 -4.92
N ILE A 359 14.12 18.74 -4.47
CA ILE A 359 14.73 17.62 -5.18
C ILE A 359 13.75 16.46 -5.24
N ASN A 360 13.65 15.81 -6.42
CA ASN A 360 13.06 14.50 -6.55
C ASN A 360 14.11 13.49 -7.03
N TYR A 361 14.05 12.29 -6.45
CA TYR A 361 14.89 11.17 -6.89
C TYR A 361 14.28 10.48 -8.12
N ASP A 362 15.11 10.02 -9.05
CA ASP A 362 14.68 9.15 -10.16
C ASP A 362 14.09 7.86 -9.59
N ASP A 363 14.73 7.28 -8.57
CA ASP A 363 14.17 6.23 -7.73
C ASP A 363 13.86 6.79 -6.34
N ALA A 364 12.60 7.14 -6.10
CA ALA A 364 12.15 7.72 -4.84
C ALA A 364 12.24 6.74 -3.66
N VAL A 365 12.11 5.44 -3.91
CA VAL A 365 12.18 4.40 -2.87
C VAL A 365 13.62 4.17 -2.42
N ALA A 366 14.55 4.01 -3.38
CA ALA A 366 15.98 3.85 -3.11
C ALA A 366 16.71 5.18 -2.85
N ARG A 367 16.02 6.33 -3.10
CA ARG A 367 16.56 7.69 -2.94
C ARG A 367 17.83 7.93 -3.77
N THR A 368 17.80 7.50 -5.02
CA THR A 368 18.95 7.64 -5.95
C THR A 368 18.57 8.49 -7.16
N GLY A 369 19.56 9.12 -7.79
CA GLY A 369 19.35 9.96 -8.97
C GLY A 369 18.61 11.27 -8.66
N GLY A 370 19.04 12.00 -7.62
CA GLY A 370 18.40 13.27 -7.21
C GLY A 370 18.43 14.32 -8.29
N ARG A 371 17.27 14.91 -8.61
CA ARG A 371 17.07 15.94 -9.64
C ARG A 371 16.55 17.23 -9.04
N LEU A 372 17.08 18.38 -9.48
CA LEU A 372 16.54 19.69 -9.15
C LEU A 372 15.14 19.83 -9.75
N ARG A 373 14.19 20.22 -8.92
CA ARG A 373 12.80 20.41 -9.37
C ARG A 373 12.34 21.84 -9.27
N GLU A 374 12.69 22.49 -8.18
CA GLU A 374 12.31 23.87 -7.92
C GLU A 374 13.37 24.55 -7.06
N VAL A 375 13.59 25.84 -7.27
CA VAL A 375 14.53 26.67 -6.50
C VAL A 375 13.90 28.03 -6.27
N GLY A 376 13.89 28.49 -5.03
CA GLY A 376 13.35 29.80 -4.68
C GLY A 376 12.81 29.89 -3.26
N ASP A 377 11.65 30.57 -3.09
CA ASP A 377 10.91 30.57 -1.83
C ASP A 377 9.97 29.36 -1.79
N LEU A 378 10.31 28.37 -0.99
CA LEU A 378 9.55 27.12 -0.86
C LEU A 378 9.05 26.92 0.59
N ALA A 379 8.74 28.03 1.29
CA ALA A 379 8.33 28.02 2.70
C ALA A 379 7.09 27.11 2.94
N ASP A 380 6.11 27.14 2.02
CA ASP A 380 4.85 26.40 2.14
C ASP A 380 4.87 25.06 1.37
N VAL A 381 6.04 24.66 0.84
CA VAL A 381 6.16 23.43 0.07
C VAL A 381 6.39 22.24 0.97
N VAL A 382 5.74 21.11 0.66
CA VAL A 382 5.84 19.89 1.42
C VAL A 382 6.85 18.94 0.81
N ALA A 383 7.69 18.35 1.64
CA ALA A 383 8.64 17.31 1.26
C ALA A 383 8.57 16.10 2.22
N ILE A 384 8.99 14.95 1.72
CA ILE A 384 9.14 13.73 2.52
C ILE A 384 10.23 13.90 3.57
N ASP A 385 11.30 14.62 3.20
CA ASP A 385 12.44 14.91 4.08
C ASP A 385 12.89 16.36 3.91
N THR A 386 13.46 16.96 4.96
CA THR A 386 13.94 18.34 4.94
C THR A 386 15.31 18.42 5.58
N ILE A 387 16.20 19.19 4.95
CA ILE A 387 17.51 19.57 5.47
C ILE A 387 17.51 21.07 5.72
N GLU A 388 17.64 21.46 6.97
CA GLU A 388 17.83 22.86 7.33
C GLU A 388 19.28 23.27 7.02
N ALA A 389 19.45 24.25 6.15
CA ALA A 389 20.74 24.76 5.68
C ALA A 389 20.94 26.24 6.00
N GLY A 390 20.20 26.79 6.97
CA GLY A 390 20.31 28.20 7.37
C GLY A 390 21.76 28.60 7.70
N GLY A 391 22.24 29.67 7.08
CA GLY A 391 23.62 30.16 7.26
C GLY A 391 24.70 29.32 6.52
N LEU A 392 24.31 28.32 5.74
CA LEU A 392 25.23 27.51 4.94
C LEU A 392 25.13 27.85 3.46
N TYR A 393 26.16 27.49 2.69
CA TYR A 393 26.25 27.77 1.28
C TYR A 393 26.10 26.51 0.43
N LEU A 394 25.20 26.59 -0.54
CA LEU A 394 24.81 25.50 -1.42
C LEU A 394 25.51 25.66 -2.78
N HIS A 395 26.59 24.92 -2.98
CA HIS A 395 27.32 24.91 -4.25
C HIS A 395 26.78 23.81 -5.14
N LEU A 396 26.15 24.20 -6.26
CA LEU A 396 25.66 23.22 -7.24
C LEU A 396 26.82 22.69 -8.09
N GLY A 397 26.81 21.40 -8.36
CA GLY A 397 27.73 20.78 -9.27
C GLY A 397 27.61 21.30 -10.70
N PRO A 398 28.64 21.16 -11.54
CA PRO A 398 28.68 21.72 -12.90
C PRO A 398 27.57 21.18 -13.80
N GLY A 399 27.07 19.97 -13.55
CA GLY A 399 25.96 19.38 -14.30
C GLY A 399 24.61 20.05 -14.07
N ALA A 400 24.47 20.86 -13.01
CA ALA A 400 23.27 21.63 -12.73
C ALA A 400 23.15 22.93 -13.53
N MET A 401 24.18 23.28 -14.26
CA MET A 401 24.26 24.54 -15.02
C MET A 401 24.43 24.27 -16.51
N SER A 402 23.86 25.13 -17.35
CA SER A 402 24.10 25.11 -18.79
C SER A 402 24.45 26.48 -19.32
N ILE A 403 25.28 26.53 -20.36
CA ILE A 403 25.58 27.74 -21.11
C ILE A 403 24.51 27.92 -22.15
N THR A 404 23.79 29.04 -22.07
CA THR A 404 22.75 29.44 -23.02
C THR A 404 23.17 30.74 -23.72
N PRO A 405 22.48 31.19 -24.76
CA PRO A 405 22.71 32.53 -25.36
C PRO A 405 22.54 33.68 -24.35
N ALA A 406 21.79 33.48 -23.27
CA ALA A 406 21.61 34.47 -22.20
C ALA A 406 22.70 34.39 -21.13
N GLY A 407 23.63 33.43 -21.21
CA GLY A 407 24.67 33.17 -20.24
C GLY A 407 24.53 31.83 -19.49
N LEU A 408 25.19 31.72 -18.37
CA LEU A 408 25.12 30.54 -17.53
C LEU A 408 23.79 30.50 -16.76
N MET A 409 23.03 29.46 -16.93
CA MET A 409 21.71 29.29 -16.32
C MET A 409 21.58 27.97 -15.58
N LEU A 410 20.85 27.99 -14.45
CA LEU A 410 20.44 26.80 -13.72
C LEU A 410 19.49 25.95 -14.56
N GLN A 411 19.67 24.63 -14.55
CA GLN A 411 18.84 23.66 -15.27
C GLN A 411 17.98 22.88 -14.30
N LEU A 412 16.67 23.16 -14.27
CA LEU A 412 15.71 22.28 -13.60
C LEU A 412 15.68 20.93 -14.33
N GLY A 413 15.60 19.82 -13.58
CA GLY A 413 15.71 18.46 -14.10
C GLY A 413 17.13 17.91 -14.18
N ALA A 414 18.17 18.74 -14.04
CA ALA A 414 19.55 18.28 -13.91
C ALA A 414 19.78 17.56 -12.59
N PHE A 415 20.87 16.77 -12.51
CA PHE A 415 21.29 16.18 -11.23
C PHE A 415 21.57 17.27 -10.19
N ALA A 416 21.10 17.04 -8.98
CA ALA A 416 21.17 18.04 -7.93
C ALA A 416 22.60 18.29 -7.43
N ASP A 417 23.44 17.29 -7.27
CA ASP A 417 24.84 17.34 -6.81
C ASP A 417 25.20 18.62 -6.03
N ILE A 418 24.74 18.70 -4.77
CA ILE A 418 24.92 19.89 -3.95
C ILE A 418 26.01 19.66 -2.92
N ALA A 419 27.05 20.47 -2.97
CA ALA A 419 28.04 20.56 -1.91
C ALA A 419 27.63 21.67 -0.91
N VAL A 420 27.36 21.27 0.33
CA VAL A 420 27.02 22.19 1.43
C VAL A 420 28.32 22.60 2.14
N ARG A 421 28.55 23.91 2.27
CA ARG A 421 29.80 24.50 2.79
C ARG A 421 29.54 25.60 3.83
N ARG A 422 30.59 25.98 4.59
CA ARG A 422 30.48 27.03 5.61
C ARG A 422 30.48 28.45 5.06
N ASP A 423 31.06 28.67 3.90
CA ASP A 423 31.18 29.99 3.26
C ASP A 423 31.10 29.87 1.75
N PRO A 424 31.04 31.00 0.99
CA PRO A 424 30.85 30.97 -0.45
C PRO A 424 32.11 30.53 -1.23
N ASP A 425 33.25 30.35 -0.59
CA ASP A 425 34.45 29.89 -1.28
C ASP A 425 34.33 28.38 -1.60
N PRO A 426 34.44 27.95 -2.88
CA PRO A 426 34.40 26.55 -3.24
C PRO A 426 35.53 25.70 -2.66
N ALA A 427 36.60 26.32 -2.15
CA ALA A 427 37.68 25.65 -1.45
C ALA A 427 37.43 25.50 0.06
N SER A 428 36.37 26.12 0.61
CA SER A 428 36.03 26.06 2.01
C SER A 428 35.65 24.64 2.44
N GLU A 429 35.54 24.44 3.77
CA GLU A 429 35.20 23.14 4.35
C GLU A 429 33.89 22.57 3.77
N LEU A 430 33.97 21.36 3.19
CA LEU A 430 32.83 20.59 2.76
C LEU A 430 32.18 19.92 3.99
N LEU A 431 30.97 20.31 4.33
CA LEU A 431 30.22 19.74 5.43
C LEU A 431 29.44 18.49 5.00
N ARG A 432 28.84 18.52 3.80
CA ARG A 432 27.99 17.45 3.30
C ARG A 432 27.84 17.52 1.78
N ARG A 433 27.65 16.36 1.12
CA ARG A 433 27.09 16.29 -0.22
C ARG A 433 25.65 15.81 -0.18
N ILE A 434 24.81 16.35 -1.04
CA ILE A 434 23.39 16.00 -1.18
C ILE A 434 23.14 15.56 -2.61
N ALA A 435 22.42 14.45 -2.78
CA ALA A 435 21.96 13.92 -4.07
C ALA A 435 23.12 13.76 -5.10
N GLU A 436 24.21 13.13 -4.65
CA GLU A 436 25.33 12.79 -5.54
C GLU A 436 24.85 12.09 -6.80
N PRO A 437 25.37 12.48 -7.98
CA PRO A 437 25.07 11.75 -9.20
C PRO A 437 25.56 10.30 -9.08
N PRO A 438 24.89 9.33 -9.71
CA PRO A 438 25.38 7.96 -9.74
C PRO A 438 26.79 7.94 -10.33
N ALA A 439 27.68 7.12 -9.76
CA ALA A 439 29.02 6.92 -10.30
C ALA A 439 28.91 6.55 -11.78
N GLN A 440 29.62 7.26 -12.64
CA GLN A 440 29.67 6.89 -14.05
C GLN A 440 30.28 5.49 -14.14
N ARG A 441 29.49 4.54 -14.64
CA ARG A 441 29.91 3.17 -14.91
C ARG A 441 30.72 3.10 -16.20
#